data_6f5be747aeade64ca6e3342c98bfbeff
#
_entry.id   6f5be747aeade64ca6e3342c98bfbeff
#
_cell.length_a   1.000
_cell.length_b   1.000
_cell.length_c   1.000
_cell.angle_alpha   90.00
_cell.angle_beta   90.00
_cell.angle_gamma   90.00
#
_symmetry.space_group_name_H-M   'P 1'
#
loop_
_entity.id
_entity.type
_entity.pdbx_description
1 polymer ?
#
loop_
_entity_poly.entity_id
_entity_poly.type
_entity_poly.pdbx_seq_one_letter_code
_entity_poly.pdbx_strand_id
1 'polypeptide(L)'
;MQKGWYIMQIDIKQKLKESGMTRYELAKRIGVTYPTIDNIYKGTSTSIKFEILEAICKELNCSPIDILVSDDPQMQRLLSYNKNKSGTV
;
A
#
# COMPACT_ATOMS: atom_id res chain seq x y z
N MET A 1 16.17 -17.96 9.19
CA MET A 1 15.54 -17.21 9.25
C MET A 1 16.05 -16.03 9.64
N GLN A 2 15.62 -15.01 9.36
CA GLN A 2 16.21 -13.97 9.64
C GLN A 2 15.72 -13.48 10.83
N LYS A 3 16.42 -12.84 11.52
CA LYS A 3 16.09 -12.33 12.57
C LYS A 3 15.99 -11.01 12.40
N GLY A 4 15.74 -10.12 13.16
CA GLY A 4 15.64 -8.74 12.90
C GLY A 4 14.67 -8.55 11.84
N TRP A 5 13.57 -9.11 11.92
CA TRP A 5 12.69 -9.12 10.87
C TRP A 5 12.37 -7.81 10.31
N TYR A 6 12.55 -7.64 9.05
CA TYR A 6 12.12 -6.46 8.34
C TYR A 6 10.66 -6.63 7.94
N ILE A 7 9.96 -5.53 7.78
CA ILE A 7 8.54 -5.53 7.49
C ILE A 7 8.26 -4.86 6.16
N MET A 8 7.51 -5.55 5.31
CA MET A 8 7.00 -4.98 4.09
C MET A 8 5.54 -4.69 4.32
N GLN A 9 5.11 -3.49 3.98
CA GLN A 9 3.77 -3.05 4.28
C GLN A 9 3.16 -2.28 3.12
N ILE A 10 1.89 -2.00 3.22
CA ILE A 10 1.22 -1.12 2.29
C ILE A 10 1.02 0.21 2.99
N ASP A 11 1.47 1.28 2.36
CA ASP A 11 1.31 2.62 2.91
C ASP A 11 0.42 3.42 1.98
N ILE A 12 -0.79 3.71 2.40
CA ILE A 12 -1.75 4.42 1.57
C ILE A 12 -1.94 5.88 2.00
N LYS A 13 -1.16 6.34 2.99
CA LYS A 13 -1.38 7.68 3.54
C LYS A 13 -1.24 8.78 2.51
N GLN A 14 -0.17 8.73 1.73
CA GLN A 14 0.07 9.77 0.75
C GLN A 14 -0.96 9.74 -0.37
N LYS A 15 -1.31 8.55 -0.83
CA LYS A 15 -2.28 8.43 -1.93
C LYS A 15 -3.67 8.87 -1.50
N LEU A 16 -4.05 8.58 -0.26
CA LEU A 16 -5.32 9.06 0.26
C LEU A 16 -5.33 10.58 0.31
N LYS A 17 -4.22 11.16 0.78
CA LYS A 17 -4.11 12.61 0.86
C LYS A 17 -4.21 13.24 -0.52
N GLU A 18 -3.51 12.66 -1.49
CA GLU A 18 -3.53 13.18 -2.86
C GLU A 18 -4.91 13.10 -3.48
N SER A 19 -5.67 12.07 -3.14
CA SER A 19 -6.99 11.91 -3.72
C SER A 19 -8.08 12.65 -2.95
N GLY A 20 -7.73 13.25 -1.82
CA GLY A 20 -8.70 13.98 -1.01
C GLY A 20 -9.74 13.08 -0.37
N MET A 21 -9.39 11.81 -0.17
CA MET A 21 -10.34 10.82 0.31
C MET A 21 -10.02 10.43 1.74
N THR A 22 -11.04 10.21 2.56
CA THR A 22 -10.84 9.71 3.91
C THR A 22 -10.78 8.19 3.90
N ARG A 23 -10.27 7.62 4.99
CA ARG A 23 -10.27 6.16 5.15
C ARG A 23 -11.70 5.61 5.07
N TYR A 24 -12.63 6.34 5.67
CA TYR A 24 -14.03 5.92 5.68
C TYR A 24 -14.58 5.88 4.24
N GLU A 25 -14.28 6.91 3.47
CA GLU A 25 -14.73 6.94 2.08
C GLU A 25 -14.14 5.82 1.26
N LEU A 26 -12.86 5.54 1.44
CA LEU A 26 -12.22 4.47 0.70
C LEU A 26 -12.87 3.13 1.04
N ALA A 27 -13.08 2.86 2.33
CA ALA A 27 -13.72 1.62 2.75
C ALA A 27 -15.11 1.48 2.12
N LYS A 28 -15.86 2.57 2.13
CA LYS A 28 -17.20 2.56 1.58
C LYS A 28 -17.18 2.32 0.08
N ARG A 29 -16.28 2.95 -0.63
CA ARG A 29 -16.22 2.81 -2.09
C ARG A 29 -15.84 1.42 -2.53
N ILE A 30 -14.93 0.76 -1.81
CA ILE A 30 -14.52 -0.56 -2.23
C ILE A 30 -15.28 -1.68 -1.53
N GLY A 31 -16.20 -1.33 -0.63
CA GLY A 31 -17.09 -2.32 -0.05
C GLY A 31 -16.49 -3.16 1.06
N VAL A 32 -15.58 -2.58 1.84
CA VAL A 32 -15.03 -3.28 3.01
C VAL A 32 -15.34 -2.46 4.25
N THR A 33 -15.09 -3.04 5.41
CA THR A 33 -15.37 -2.33 6.66
C THR A 33 -14.31 -1.29 6.94
N TYR A 34 -14.68 -0.27 7.69
CA TYR A 34 -13.73 0.77 8.08
C TYR A 34 -12.51 0.18 8.81
N PRO A 35 -12.67 -0.74 9.79
CA PRO A 35 -11.51 -1.31 10.46
C PRO A 35 -10.52 -1.97 9.50
N THR A 36 -10.99 -2.54 8.40
CA THR A 36 -10.10 -3.15 7.40
C THR A 36 -9.17 -2.09 6.83
N ILE A 37 -9.72 -0.97 6.42
CA ILE A 37 -8.89 0.10 5.85
C ILE A 37 -8.08 0.79 6.93
N ASP A 38 -8.66 0.97 8.12
CA ASP A 38 -7.95 1.63 9.21
C ASP A 38 -6.71 0.85 9.63
N ASN A 39 -6.80 -0.48 9.68
CA ASN A 39 -5.66 -1.31 10.02
C ASN A 39 -4.57 -1.23 8.95
N ILE A 40 -4.95 -1.16 7.68
CA ILE A 40 -4.00 -0.98 6.60
C ILE A 40 -3.33 0.39 6.74
N TYR A 41 -4.10 1.42 7.00
CA TYR A 41 -3.60 2.78 7.14
C TYR A 41 -2.60 2.88 8.29
N LYS A 42 -2.89 2.22 9.41
CA LYS A 42 -2.02 2.26 10.56
C LYS A 42 -0.81 1.35 10.44
N GLY A 43 -0.80 0.48 9.45
CA GLY A 43 0.30 -0.44 9.27
C GLY A 43 0.25 -1.65 10.21
N THR A 44 -0.91 -1.93 10.77
CA THR A 44 -1.04 -3.07 11.68
C THR A 44 -1.51 -4.34 10.99
N SER A 45 -1.89 -4.25 9.71
CA SER A 45 -2.25 -5.43 8.96
C SER A 45 -1.00 -6.18 8.54
N THR A 46 -1.01 -7.49 8.68
CA THR A 46 0.12 -8.32 8.28
C THR A 46 -0.14 -9.05 6.97
N SER A 47 -1.34 -8.94 6.45
CA SER A 47 -1.68 -9.56 5.17
C SER A 47 -2.81 -8.78 4.55
N ILE A 48 -3.00 -8.98 3.26
CA ILE A 48 -4.07 -8.32 2.54
C ILE A 48 -4.48 -9.24 1.40
N LYS A 49 -5.77 -9.34 1.17
CA LYS A 49 -6.26 -10.12 0.04
C LYS A 49 -5.97 -9.37 -1.24
N PHE A 50 -5.63 -10.10 -2.27
CA PHE A 50 -5.31 -9.46 -3.56
C PHE A 50 -6.46 -8.64 -4.10
N GLU A 51 -7.69 -9.08 -3.94
CA GLU A 51 -8.81 -8.32 -4.46
C GLU A 51 -8.98 -7.00 -3.71
N ILE A 52 -8.62 -6.95 -2.43
CA ILE A 52 -8.68 -5.69 -1.69
C ILE A 52 -7.54 -4.78 -2.14
N LEU A 53 -6.35 -5.33 -2.32
CA LEU A 53 -5.22 -4.56 -2.81
C LEU A 53 -5.54 -3.96 -4.18
N GLU A 54 -6.10 -4.75 -5.06
CA GLU A 54 -6.46 -4.29 -6.39
C GLU A 54 -7.51 -3.18 -6.32
N ALA A 55 -8.53 -3.34 -5.46
CA ALA A 55 -9.57 -2.35 -5.32
C ALA A 55 -9.02 -1.02 -4.78
N ILE A 56 -8.11 -1.10 -3.83
CA ILE A 56 -7.46 0.09 -3.29
C ILE A 56 -6.68 0.81 -4.40
N CYS A 57 -5.91 0.06 -5.16
CA CYS A 57 -5.11 0.65 -6.23
C CYS A 57 -5.98 1.30 -7.30
N LYS A 58 -7.07 0.66 -7.66
CA LYS A 58 -7.98 1.24 -8.65
C LYS A 58 -8.62 2.51 -8.13
N GLU A 59 -9.06 2.49 -6.87
CA GLU A 59 -9.72 3.65 -6.32
C GLU A 59 -8.76 4.81 -6.12
N LEU A 60 -7.52 4.53 -5.75
CA LEU A 60 -6.51 5.57 -5.55
C LEU A 60 -5.70 5.86 -6.82
N ASN A 61 -6.02 5.18 -7.91
CA ASN A 61 -5.39 5.39 -9.21
C ASN A 61 -3.87 5.24 -9.12
N CYS A 62 -3.43 4.14 -8.59
CA CYS A 62 -2.00 3.87 -8.45
C CYS A 62 -1.75 2.38 -8.64
N SER A 63 -0.48 2.02 -8.79
CA SER A 63 -0.13 0.61 -8.88
C SER A 63 0.29 0.11 -7.50
N PRO A 64 0.29 -1.19 -7.28
CA PRO A 64 0.75 -1.72 -6.00
C PRO A 64 2.16 -1.29 -5.62
N ILE A 65 3.04 -1.12 -6.60
CA ILE A 65 4.41 -0.74 -6.30
C ILE A 65 4.47 0.67 -5.73
N ASP A 66 3.48 1.50 -6.02
CA ASP A 66 3.45 2.87 -5.52
C ASP A 66 3.15 2.92 -4.03
N ILE A 67 2.53 1.89 -3.49
CA ILE A 67 2.13 1.89 -2.10
C ILE A 67 2.81 0.80 -1.28
N LEU A 68 3.68 -0.01 -1.91
CA LEU A 68 4.45 -0.98 -1.16
C LEU A 68 5.68 -0.32 -0.58
N VAL A 69 5.91 -0.54 0.71
CA VAL A 69 7.08 -0.01 1.38
C VAL A 69 7.71 -1.10 2.22
N SER A 70 8.97 -0.96 2.51
CA SER A 70 9.67 -1.94 3.36
C SER A 70 10.76 -1.21 4.14
N ASP A 71 11.06 -1.69 5.32
CA ASP A 71 12.19 -1.17 6.07
C ASP A 71 13.45 -2.02 5.86
N ASP A 72 13.39 -3.01 4.96
CA ASP A 72 14.56 -3.80 4.57
C ASP A 72 15.35 -2.98 3.54
N PRO A 73 16.61 -2.66 3.81
CA PRO A 73 17.40 -1.86 2.86
C PRO A 73 17.49 -2.47 1.47
N GLN A 74 17.58 -3.79 1.37
CA GLN A 74 17.64 -4.43 0.08
C GLN A 74 16.31 -4.28 -0.67
N MET A 75 15.19 -4.49 0.03
CA MET A 75 13.88 -4.35 -0.58
C MET A 75 13.61 -2.90 -0.96
N GLN A 76 14.07 -1.95 -0.14
CA GLN A 76 13.93 -0.54 -0.48
C GLN A 76 14.60 -0.23 -1.80
N ARG A 77 15.79 -0.78 -2.04
CA ARG A 77 16.48 -0.55 -3.30
C ARG A 77 15.73 -1.18 -4.47
N LEU A 78 15.19 -2.37 -4.27
CA LEU A 78 14.43 -3.03 -5.33
C LEU A 78 13.16 -2.29 -5.69
N LEU A 79 12.45 -1.78 -4.68
CA LEU A 79 11.25 -1.01 -4.93
C LEU A 79 11.57 0.29 -5.65
N SER A 80 12.64 0.95 -5.24
CA SER A 80 13.07 2.18 -5.87
C SER A 80 13.49 1.97 -7.30
N TYR A 81 14.20 0.90 -7.56
CA TYR A 81 14.65 0.58 -8.92
C TYR A 81 13.45 0.40 -9.84
N ASN A 82 12.44 -0.31 -9.39
CA ASN A 82 11.23 -0.49 -10.20
C ASN A 82 10.51 0.83 -10.44
N LYS A 83 10.44 1.68 -9.44
CA LYS A 83 9.79 2.97 -9.62
C LYS A 83 10.56 3.82 -10.60
N ASN A 84 11.87 3.80 -10.53
CA ASN A 84 12.67 4.60 -11.44
C ASN A 84 12.55 4.10 -12.87
N LYS A 85 12.34 2.82 -13.06
CA LYS A 85 12.26 2.29 -14.40
C LYS A 85 10.86 2.35 -14.99
N SER A 86 9.88 2.61 -14.18
CA SER A 86 8.51 2.49 -14.63
C SER A 86 8.16 3.40 -15.79
N GLY A 87 8.82 4.46 -15.98
CA GLY A 87 8.54 5.36 -17.10
C GLY A 87 9.52 5.28 -18.23
N THR A 88 10.42 4.34 -18.22
CA THR A 88 11.49 4.33 -19.22
C THR A 88 11.35 3.29 -20.29
N VAL A 89 10.35 2.55 -20.29
CA VAL A 89 10.22 1.47 -21.24
C VAL A 89 9.98 1.91 -22.62
#